data_694530d7afd1a130f9280d95d3b7f7ea
#
_entry.id   694530d7afd1a130f9280d95d3b7f7ea
#
_cell.length_a   1.000
_cell.length_b   1.000
_cell.length_c   1.000
_cell.angle_alpha   90.00
_cell.angle_beta   90.00
_cell.angle_gamma   90.00
#
_symmetry.space_group_name_H-M   'P 1'
#
loop_
_entity.id
_entity.type
_entity.pdbx_description
1 polymer ?
#
loop_
_entity_poly.entity_id
_entity_poly.type
_entity_poly.pdbx_seq_one_letter_code
_entity_poly.pdbx_strand_id
1 'polypeptide(L)'
;MSQISAVLIFGAPGSGKGTVGAKLAATTALKHLSTGDIFRGIAPSSESGKLLASYSSKGLLVPDEATVEIFGRFVEGLVNTNKLNPEKDTLLLDGIPRTVAQVDLIKPIVDVKHIFVLDIKDEETIVARLLNRAKIEGRKDDADEAVIKNRLKVYKESTAKVLGKYSKSIISRINGDNTPDEVFCDTLAAYVKFCKASAKEAPAKKATKTAKAKGKK
;
A
#
# COMPACT_ATOMS: atom_id res chain seq x y z
N MET A 1 -6.22 -2.98 19.09
CA MET A 1 -7.08 -3.25 17.92
C MET A 1 -6.71 -4.60 17.33
N SER A 2 -7.68 -5.34 16.72
CA SER A 2 -7.36 -6.47 15.87
C SER A 2 -6.59 -5.97 14.63
N GLN A 3 -5.63 -6.77 14.15
CA GLN A 3 -4.90 -6.45 12.91
C GLN A 3 -5.90 -6.38 11.74
N ILE A 4 -5.70 -5.43 10.84
CA ILE A 4 -6.52 -5.26 9.65
C ILE A 4 -5.88 -6.03 8.50
N SER A 5 -6.66 -6.83 7.76
CA SER A 5 -6.15 -7.49 6.55
C SER A 5 -5.62 -6.46 5.56
N ALA A 6 -4.46 -6.71 4.98
CA ALA A 6 -3.85 -5.80 4.02
C ALA A 6 -3.27 -6.52 2.80
N VAL A 7 -3.37 -5.87 1.67
CA VAL A 7 -2.65 -6.18 0.44
C VAL A 7 -1.71 -5.00 0.17
N LEU A 8 -0.48 -5.27 -0.19
CA LEU A 8 0.50 -4.22 -0.49
C LEU A 8 0.63 -4.03 -2.00
N ILE A 9 0.86 -2.79 -2.43
CA ILE A 9 1.28 -2.49 -3.80
C ILE A 9 2.66 -1.85 -3.79
N PHE A 10 3.63 -2.53 -4.38
CA PHE A 10 5.03 -2.14 -4.47
C PHE A 10 5.41 -1.74 -5.89
N GLY A 11 6.50 -1.02 -6.01
CA GLY A 11 7.10 -0.58 -7.27
C GLY A 11 7.87 0.72 -7.07
N ALA A 12 8.78 1.02 -7.98
CA ALA A 12 9.56 2.26 -7.97
C ALA A 12 8.66 3.51 -7.97
N PRO A 13 9.14 4.68 -7.53
CA PRO A 13 8.46 5.94 -7.82
C PRO A 13 8.12 6.01 -9.31
N GLY A 14 6.94 6.48 -9.68
CA GLY A 14 6.52 6.53 -11.11
C GLY A 14 6.02 5.21 -11.72
N SER A 15 6.02 4.09 -10.99
CA SER A 15 5.55 2.79 -11.53
C SER A 15 4.01 2.66 -11.67
N GLY A 16 3.24 3.69 -11.34
CA GLY A 16 1.78 3.67 -11.49
C GLY A 16 1.00 3.10 -10.31
N LYS A 17 1.62 2.84 -9.14
CA LYS A 17 0.95 2.31 -7.94
C LYS A 17 -0.34 3.05 -7.58
N GLY A 18 -0.27 4.37 -7.49
CA GLY A 18 -1.44 5.19 -7.14
C GLY A 18 -2.58 5.04 -8.14
N THR A 19 -2.28 5.05 -9.45
CA THR A 19 -3.27 4.88 -10.53
C THR A 19 -3.93 3.49 -10.45
N VAL A 20 -3.12 2.44 -10.35
CA VAL A 20 -3.61 1.06 -10.23
C VAL A 20 -4.37 0.86 -8.92
N GLY A 21 -3.85 1.39 -7.80
CA GLY A 21 -4.49 1.31 -6.50
C GLY A 21 -5.86 1.98 -6.47
N ALA A 22 -6.00 3.16 -7.05
CA ALA A 22 -7.28 3.85 -7.17
C ALA A 22 -8.28 3.07 -8.03
N LYS A 23 -7.85 2.53 -9.19
CA LYS A 23 -8.69 1.70 -10.05
C LYS A 23 -9.13 0.39 -9.34
N LEU A 24 -8.22 -0.28 -8.62
CA LEU A 24 -8.55 -1.47 -7.84
C LEU A 24 -9.58 -1.16 -6.75
N ALA A 25 -9.40 -0.07 -5.99
CA ALA A 25 -10.36 0.33 -4.96
C ALA A 25 -11.74 0.68 -5.53
N ALA A 26 -11.78 1.28 -6.73
CA ALA A 26 -13.04 1.61 -7.40
C ALA A 26 -13.78 0.37 -7.94
N THR A 27 -13.06 -0.73 -8.22
CA THR A 27 -13.64 -1.94 -8.84
C THR A 27 -13.73 -3.15 -7.90
N THR A 28 -13.16 -3.05 -6.70
CA THR A 28 -13.13 -4.12 -5.70
C THR A 28 -13.54 -3.60 -4.33
N ALA A 29 -13.58 -4.49 -3.33
CA ALA A 29 -13.83 -4.11 -1.93
C ALA A 29 -12.58 -3.61 -1.19
N LEU A 30 -11.44 -3.43 -1.86
CA LEU A 30 -10.21 -2.94 -1.24
C LEU A 30 -10.33 -1.46 -0.87
N LYS A 31 -9.80 -1.10 0.29
CA LYS A 31 -9.70 0.29 0.76
C LYS A 31 -8.29 0.80 0.48
N HIS A 32 -8.12 1.61 -0.56
CA HIS A 32 -6.81 2.16 -0.93
C HIS A 32 -6.35 3.23 0.05
N LEU A 33 -5.19 3.04 0.66
CA LEU A 33 -4.50 4.02 1.50
C LEU A 33 -3.08 4.24 0.97
N SER A 34 -2.82 5.46 0.51
CA SER A 34 -1.49 5.92 0.10
C SER A 34 -0.86 6.76 1.20
N THR A 35 0.28 6.32 1.75
CA THR A 35 1.03 7.14 2.74
C THR A 35 1.49 8.47 2.14
N GLY A 36 1.77 8.49 0.84
CA GLY A 36 2.07 9.74 0.14
C GLY A 36 0.91 10.74 0.19
N ASP A 37 -0.33 10.26 0.03
CA ASP A 37 -1.51 11.13 0.11
C ASP A 37 -1.80 11.54 1.55
N ILE A 38 -1.67 10.62 2.51
CA ILE A 38 -1.78 10.94 3.93
C ILE A 38 -0.81 12.06 4.30
N PHE A 39 0.46 11.95 3.90
CA PHE A 39 1.49 12.94 4.23
C PHE A 39 1.23 14.28 3.57
N ARG A 40 0.76 14.31 2.32
CA ARG A 40 0.38 15.56 1.63
C ARG A 40 -0.84 16.23 2.24
N GLY A 41 -1.72 15.47 2.89
CA GLY A 41 -2.88 15.99 3.61
C GLY A 41 -2.56 16.63 4.96
N ILE A 42 -1.33 16.45 5.48
CA ILE A 42 -0.92 17.05 6.76
C ILE A 42 -0.62 18.54 6.56
N ALA A 43 -1.15 19.35 7.48
CA ALA A 43 -0.93 20.81 7.43
C ALA A 43 0.56 21.15 7.41
N PRO A 44 1.07 21.89 6.41
CA PRO A 44 2.50 22.20 6.29
C PRO A 44 3.07 22.99 7.48
N SER A 45 2.22 23.74 8.19
CA SER A 45 2.60 24.53 9.37
C SER A 45 2.76 23.69 10.64
N SER A 46 2.21 22.47 10.68
CA SER A 46 2.35 21.57 11.83
C SER A 46 3.76 21.02 11.97
N GLU A 47 4.13 20.55 13.14
CA GLU A 47 5.43 19.90 13.39
C GLU A 47 5.65 18.70 12.47
N SER A 48 4.65 17.83 12.35
CA SER A 48 4.69 16.70 11.42
C SER A 48 4.85 17.17 9.97
N GLY A 49 4.12 18.22 9.56
CA GLY A 49 4.24 18.77 8.20
C GLY A 49 5.63 19.32 7.89
N LYS A 50 6.24 20.03 8.83
CA LYS A 50 7.64 20.53 8.71
C LYS A 50 8.64 19.36 8.63
N LEU A 51 8.46 18.34 9.49
CA LEU A 51 9.28 17.13 9.44
C LEU A 51 9.17 16.45 8.07
N LEU A 52 7.95 16.17 7.59
CA LEU A 52 7.72 15.55 6.29
C LEU A 52 8.35 16.33 5.14
N ALA A 53 8.20 17.65 5.14
CA ALA A 53 8.77 18.53 4.11
C ALA A 53 10.30 18.48 4.09
N SER A 54 10.95 18.39 5.25
CA SER A 54 12.43 18.36 5.36
C SER A 54 13.06 17.11 4.72
N TYR A 55 12.32 15.99 4.67
CA TYR A 55 12.76 14.75 4.02
C TYR A 55 12.31 14.66 2.57
N SER A 56 11.02 14.95 2.29
CA SER A 56 10.44 14.81 0.95
C SER A 56 11.09 15.74 -0.07
N SER A 57 11.47 16.97 0.33
CA SER A 57 12.19 17.92 -0.54
C SER A 57 13.56 17.42 -1.02
N LYS A 58 14.15 16.46 -0.30
CA LYS A 58 15.42 15.82 -0.62
C LYS A 58 15.26 14.43 -1.24
N GLY A 59 14.03 13.96 -1.42
CA GLY A 59 13.73 12.60 -1.89
C GLY A 59 14.12 11.49 -0.90
N LEU A 60 14.24 11.83 0.39
CA LEU A 60 14.58 10.90 1.47
C LEU A 60 13.32 10.29 2.10
N LEU A 61 13.49 9.15 2.78
CA LEU A 61 12.44 8.58 3.62
C LEU A 61 12.37 9.32 4.96
N VAL A 62 11.16 9.56 5.42
CA VAL A 62 10.88 10.04 6.78
C VAL A 62 11.28 8.94 7.77
N PRO A 63 11.75 9.25 8.98
CA PRO A 63 12.07 8.24 9.99
C PRO A 63 10.95 7.23 10.19
N ASP A 64 11.33 5.96 10.40
CA ASP A 64 10.41 4.83 10.38
C ASP A 64 9.33 4.94 11.46
N GLU A 65 9.71 5.33 12.68
CA GLU A 65 8.81 5.52 13.80
C GLU A 65 7.77 6.62 13.51
N ALA A 66 8.22 7.77 13.01
CA ALA A 66 7.33 8.88 12.65
C ALA A 66 6.38 8.49 11.50
N THR A 67 6.89 7.75 10.51
CA THR A 67 6.08 7.24 9.40
C THR A 67 4.97 6.33 9.91
N VAL A 68 5.31 5.35 10.76
CA VAL A 68 4.35 4.37 11.27
C VAL A 68 3.39 4.99 12.28
N GLU A 69 3.86 5.94 13.10
CA GLU A 69 2.99 6.68 14.02
C GLU A 69 1.91 7.47 13.25
N ILE A 70 2.30 8.24 12.23
CA ILE A 70 1.36 9.01 11.41
C ILE A 70 0.36 8.07 10.71
N PHE A 71 0.84 6.97 10.13
CA PHE A 71 0.00 5.96 9.51
C PHE A 71 -0.98 5.33 10.50
N GLY A 72 -0.50 4.93 11.67
CA GLY A 72 -1.31 4.32 12.73
C GLY A 72 -2.42 5.24 13.21
N ARG A 73 -2.10 6.50 13.50
CA ARG A 73 -3.10 7.53 13.90
C ARG A 73 -4.14 7.76 12.81
N PHE A 74 -3.73 7.75 11.54
CA PHE A 74 -4.66 7.91 10.43
C PHE A 74 -5.64 6.72 10.34
N VAL A 75 -5.12 5.48 10.42
CA VAL A 75 -5.93 4.25 10.42
C VAL A 75 -6.89 4.23 11.62
N GLU A 76 -6.40 4.58 12.81
CA GLU A 76 -7.23 4.69 14.01
C GLU A 76 -8.38 5.70 13.83
N GLY A 77 -8.08 6.85 13.25
CA GLY A 77 -9.11 7.85 12.91
C GLY A 77 -10.18 7.33 11.96
N LEU A 78 -9.80 6.51 10.95
CA LEU A 78 -10.76 5.86 10.06
C LEU A 78 -11.64 4.85 10.79
N VAL A 79 -11.07 4.07 11.70
CA VAL A 79 -11.83 3.10 12.52
C VAL A 79 -12.79 3.82 13.45
N ASN A 80 -12.32 4.81 14.18
CA ASN A 80 -13.11 5.58 15.14
C ASN A 80 -14.28 6.36 14.48
N THR A 81 -14.12 6.71 13.19
CA THR A 81 -15.18 7.37 12.40
C THR A 81 -16.03 6.39 11.58
N ASN A 82 -15.91 5.08 11.81
CA ASN A 82 -16.62 4.01 11.10
C ASN A 82 -16.40 4.00 9.56
N LYS A 83 -15.31 4.62 9.08
CA LYS A 83 -14.92 4.60 7.66
C LYS A 83 -14.13 3.34 7.29
N LEU A 84 -13.60 2.64 8.28
CA LEU A 84 -12.85 1.40 8.17
C LEU A 84 -13.32 0.42 9.25
N ASN A 85 -13.72 -0.79 8.84
CA ASN A 85 -14.06 -1.87 9.74
C ASN A 85 -12.90 -2.89 9.79
N PRO A 86 -12.16 -3.01 10.91
CA PRO A 86 -10.99 -3.89 10.99
C PRO A 86 -11.26 -5.36 10.74
N GLU A 87 -12.49 -5.83 10.99
CA GLU A 87 -12.87 -7.24 10.82
C GLU A 87 -13.35 -7.60 9.42
N LYS A 88 -13.77 -6.61 8.63
CA LYS A 88 -14.42 -6.85 7.33
C LYS A 88 -13.66 -6.26 6.17
N ASP A 89 -13.01 -5.12 6.38
CA ASP A 89 -12.33 -4.40 5.30
C ASP A 89 -10.91 -4.93 5.10
N THR A 90 -10.44 -4.85 3.87
CA THR A 90 -9.05 -5.14 3.50
C THR A 90 -8.42 -3.87 2.94
N LEU A 91 -7.29 -3.46 3.51
CA LEU A 91 -6.53 -2.32 3.05
C LEU A 91 -5.71 -2.69 1.80
N LEU A 92 -5.64 -1.77 0.83
CA LEU A 92 -4.62 -1.76 -0.21
C LEU A 92 -3.63 -0.65 0.14
N LEU A 93 -2.43 -1.03 0.61
CA LEU A 93 -1.43 -0.09 1.10
C LEU A 93 -0.43 0.28 0.01
N ASP A 94 -0.33 1.58 -0.29
CA ASP A 94 0.67 2.18 -1.18
C ASP A 94 1.66 3.02 -0.38
N GLY A 95 2.94 2.69 -0.50
CA GLY A 95 4.01 3.47 0.09
C GLY A 95 4.38 3.15 1.53
N ILE A 96 3.84 2.09 2.11
CA ILE A 96 4.25 1.51 3.39
C ILE A 96 4.12 -0.03 3.32
N PRO A 97 5.09 -0.82 3.86
CA PRO A 97 6.39 -0.41 4.39
C PRO A 97 7.39 -0.02 3.28
N ARG A 98 8.33 0.88 3.57
CA ARG A 98 9.43 1.28 2.65
C ARG A 98 10.80 0.85 3.15
N THR A 99 10.90 0.39 4.39
CA THR A 99 12.11 -0.13 4.99
C THR A 99 11.84 -1.47 5.65
N VAL A 100 12.91 -2.22 5.91
CA VAL A 100 12.82 -3.49 6.64
C VAL A 100 12.31 -3.27 8.07
N ALA A 101 12.70 -2.18 8.72
CA ALA A 101 12.22 -1.84 10.07
C ALA A 101 10.72 -1.56 10.08
N GLN A 102 10.19 -0.85 9.09
CA GLN A 102 8.75 -0.61 8.98
C GLN A 102 7.93 -1.90 8.87
N VAL A 103 8.49 -3.00 8.30
CA VAL A 103 7.77 -4.29 8.26
C VAL A 103 7.40 -4.77 9.66
N ASP A 104 8.33 -4.66 10.61
CA ASP A 104 8.08 -5.08 11.98
C ASP A 104 7.18 -4.08 12.73
N LEU A 105 7.38 -2.79 12.50
CA LEU A 105 6.60 -1.73 13.13
C LEU A 105 5.11 -1.71 12.72
N ILE A 106 4.77 -2.12 11.48
CA ILE A 106 3.36 -2.15 11.04
C ILE A 106 2.62 -3.42 11.44
N LYS A 107 3.32 -4.50 11.82
CA LYS A 107 2.70 -5.78 12.22
C LYS A 107 1.59 -5.65 13.27
N PRO A 108 1.69 -4.78 14.29
CA PRO A 108 0.59 -4.63 15.25
C PRO A 108 -0.69 -4.04 14.63
N ILE A 109 -0.57 -3.36 13.48
CA ILE A 109 -1.67 -2.63 12.83
C ILE A 109 -2.29 -3.48 11.71
N VAL A 110 -1.45 -4.15 10.89
CA VAL A 110 -1.90 -4.84 9.69
C VAL A 110 -1.36 -6.26 9.56
N ASP A 111 -2.16 -7.13 8.98
CA ASP A 111 -1.80 -8.50 8.60
C ASP A 111 -1.72 -8.58 7.07
N VAL A 112 -0.51 -8.68 6.53
CA VAL A 112 -0.24 -8.66 5.09
C VAL A 112 -0.56 -10.02 4.46
N LYS A 113 -1.55 -10.06 3.59
CA LYS A 113 -2.05 -11.27 2.93
C LYS A 113 -1.47 -11.47 1.53
N HIS A 114 -1.21 -10.39 0.80
CA HIS A 114 -0.69 -10.44 -0.57
C HIS A 114 0.08 -9.18 -0.94
N ILE A 115 0.94 -9.28 -1.96
CA ILE A 115 1.77 -8.17 -2.43
C ILE A 115 1.76 -8.16 -3.95
N PHE A 116 1.37 -7.04 -4.55
CA PHE A 116 1.58 -6.75 -5.97
C PHE A 116 2.83 -5.92 -6.15
N VAL A 117 3.70 -6.32 -7.07
CA VAL A 117 4.92 -5.59 -7.41
C VAL A 117 4.81 -5.14 -8.86
N LEU A 118 4.75 -3.82 -9.07
CA LEU A 118 4.78 -3.22 -10.40
C LEU A 118 6.24 -3.02 -10.79
N ASP A 119 6.76 -3.91 -11.62
CA ASP A 119 8.14 -3.87 -12.11
C ASP A 119 8.24 -2.99 -13.35
N ILE A 120 9.12 -1.99 -13.31
CA ILE A 120 9.53 -1.20 -14.47
C ILE A 120 11.03 -1.40 -14.67
N LYS A 121 11.44 -1.70 -15.88
CA LYS A 121 12.82 -2.00 -16.22
C LYS A 121 13.61 -0.74 -16.59
N ASP A 122 12.95 0.20 -17.26
CA ASP A 122 13.60 1.41 -17.77
C ASP A 122 13.45 2.60 -16.82
N GLU A 123 14.60 3.11 -16.33
CA GLU A 123 14.62 4.27 -15.44
C GLU A 123 14.30 5.58 -16.15
N GLU A 124 14.62 5.71 -17.42
CA GLU A 124 14.31 6.92 -18.21
C GLU A 124 12.80 7.08 -18.33
N THR A 125 12.09 5.97 -18.57
CA THR A 125 10.62 5.94 -18.53
C THR A 125 10.06 6.40 -17.19
N ILE A 126 10.67 5.98 -16.07
CA ILE A 126 10.26 6.41 -14.74
C ILE A 126 10.45 7.93 -14.57
N VAL A 127 11.61 8.45 -14.93
CA VAL A 127 11.92 9.88 -14.83
C VAL A 127 10.92 10.70 -15.65
N ALA A 128 10.68 10.31 -16.91
CA ALA A 128 9.73 10.98 -17.78
C ALA A 128 8.31 10.98 -17.20
N ARG A 129 7.84 9.84 -16.66
CA ARG A 129 6.53 9.73 -15.99
C ARG A 129 6.42 10.66 -14.77
N LEU A 130 7.47 10.76 -13.96
CA LEU A 130 7.47 11.60 -12.76
C LEU A 130 7.47 13.10 -13.11
N LEU A 131 8.30 13.52 -14.07
CA LEU A 131 8.31 14.90 -14.57
C LEU A 131 6.96 15.31 -15.18
N ASN A 132 6.34 14.40 -15.94
CA ASN A 132 5.00 14.65 -16.48
C ASN A 132 3.95 14.78 -15.36
N ARG A 133 4.01 13.91 -14.34
CA ARG A 133 3.13 13.98 -13.18
C ARG A 133 3.31 15.29 -12.40
N ALA A 134 4.54 15.78 -12.25
CA ALA A 134 4.80 17.06 -11.62
C ALA A 134 4.07 18.21 -12.33
N LYS A 135 4.06 18.20 -13.67
CA LYS A 135 3.36 19.21 -14.48
C LYS A 135 1.84 19.14 -14.33
N ILE A 136 1.28 17.92 -14.30
CA ILE A 136 -0.18 17.71 -14.25
C ILE A 136 -0.73 17.91 -12.83
N GLU A 137 -0.05 17.35 -11.82
CA GLU A 137 -0.55 17.29 -10.44
C GLU A 137 0.09 18.35 -9.52
N GLY A 138 1.02 19.17 -10.02
CA GLY A 138 1.71 20.19 -9.23
C GLY A 138 2.61 19.63 -8.13
N ARG A 139 3.10 18.40 -8.30
CA ARG A 139 3.95 17.73 -7.29
C ARG A 139 5.34 18.29 -7.27
N LYS A 140 5.68 18.99 -6.19
CA LYS A 140 7.02 19.60 -6.00
C LYS A 140 8.14 18.57 -5.87
N ASP A 141 7.85 17.39 -5.29
CA ASP A 141 8.80 16.29 -5.09
C ASP A 141 9.12 15.51 -6.39
N ASP A 142 8.43 15.80 -7.49
CA ASP A 142 8.67 15.22 -8.82
C ASP A 142 9.17 16.28 -9.82
N ALA A 143 9.34 17.55 -9.40
CA ALA A 143 9.70 18.64 -10.30
C ALA A 143 11.22 18.75 -10.54
N ASP A 144 12.04 18.16 -9.67
CA ASP A 144 13.49 18.19 -9.72
C ASP A 144 14.05 16.79 -10.03
N GLU A 145 14.79 16.69 -11.13
CA GLU A 145 15.39 15.43 -11.58
C GLU A 145 16.40 14.86 -10.58
N ALA A 146 17.14 15.71 -9.85
CA ALA A 146 18.06 15.25 -8.81
C ALA A 146 17.29 14.60 -7.65
N VAL A 147 16.17 15.17 -7.25
CA VAL A 147 15.27 14.58 -6.24
C VAL A 147 14.69 13.25 -6.73
N ILE A 148 14.26 13.17 -8.00
CA ILE A 148 13.78 11.93 -8.62
C ILE A 148 14.85 10.84 -8.58
N LYS A 149 16.09 11.15 -9.01
CA LYS A 149 17.21 10.21 -8.99
C LYS A 149 17.51 9.72 -7.57
N ASN A 150 17.47 10.62 -6.58
CA ASN A 150 17.66 10.22 -5.19
C ASN A 150 16.55 9.29 -4.70
N ARG A 151 15.28 9.55 -5.04
CA ARG A 151 14.15 8.67 -4.72
C ARG A 151 14.31 7.27 -5.33
N LEU A 152 14.81 7.18 -6.57
CA LEU A 152 15.10 5.89 -7.21
C LEU A 152 16.23 5.14 -6.48
N LYS A 153 17.29 5.84 -6.10
CA LYS A 153 18.39 5.29 -5.31
C LYS A 153 17.86 4.74 -3.98
N VAL A 154 17.12 5.55 -3.22
CA VAL A 154 16.53 5.15 -1.93
C VAL A 154 15.59 3.95 -2.10
N TYR A 155 14.79 3.92 -3.17
CA TYR A 155 13.94 2.76 -3.47
C TYR A 155 14.77 1.48 -3.64
N LYS A 156 15.83 1.51 -4.44
CA LYS A 156 16.70 0.35 -4.67
C LYS A 156 17.42 -0.11 -3.40
N GLU A 157 17.93 0.82 -2.62
CA GLU A 157 18.74 0.53 -1.43
C GLU A 157 17.92 0.07 -0.23
N SER A 158 16.68 0.55 -0.09
CA SER A 158 15.83 0.29 1.08
C SER A 158 14.57 -0.47 0.72
N THR A 159 13.71 0.09 -0.14
CA THR A 159 12.35 -0.41 -0.33
C THR A 159 12.31 -1.73 -1.08
N ALA A 160 13.19 -1.95 -2.06
CA ALA A 160 13.26 -3.22 -2.77
C ALA A 160 13.63 -4.39 -1.84
N LYS A 161 14.41 -4.14 -0.77
CA LYS A 161 14.80 -5.15 0.21
C LYS A 161 13.64 -5.63 1.09
N VAL A 162 12.59 -4.84 1.22
CA VAL A 162 11.38 -5.17 1.99
C VAL A 162 10.75 -6.46 1.50
N LEU A 163 10.74 -6.70 0.19
CA LEU A 163 10.17 -7.91 -0.41
C LEU A 163 10.84 -9.20 0.10
N GLY A 164 12.12 -9.13 0.50
CA GLY A 164 12.84 -10.25 1.09
C GLY A 164 12.34 -10.69 2.47
N LYS A 165 11.49 -9.87 3.13
CA LYS A 165 10.86 -10.20 4.42
C LYS A 165 9.56 -10.99 4.28
N TYR A 166 9.06 -11.14 3.06
CA TYR A 166 7.81 -11.84 2.77
C TYR A 166 8.05 -13.12 1.97
N SER A 167 7.17 -14.09 2.15
CA SER A 167 7.19 -15.32 1.35
C SER A 167 6.95 -14.99 -0.13
N LYS A 168 7.72 -15.63 -1.01
CA LYS A 168 7.51 -15.49 -2.47
C LYS A 168 6.11 -15.93 -2.92
N SER A 169 5.47 -16.82 -2.16
CA SER A 169 4.13 -17.35 -2.46
C SER A 169 3.02 -16.29 -2.40
N ILE A 170 3.22 -15.21 -1.64
CA ILE A 170 2.25 -14.10 -1.55
C ILE A 170 2.60 -12.92 -2.45
N ILE A 171 3.61 -13.04 -3.33
CA ILE A 171 4.07 -11.96 -4.20
C ILE A 171 3.66 -12.25 -5.64
N SER A 172 2.91 -11.33 -6.24
CA SER A 172 2.63 -11.30 -7.68
C SER A 172 3.39 -10.15 -8.35
N ARG A 173 4.18 -10.47 -9.39
CA ARG A 173 4.91 -9.47 -10.18
C ARG A 173 4.13 -9.14 -11.44
N ILE A 174 3.99 -7.85 -11.71
CA ILE A 174 3.21 -7.28 -12.80
C ILE A 174 4.16 -6.44 -13.64
N ASN A 175 4.11 -6.58 -14.96
CA ASN A 175 4.89 -5.74 -15.87
C ASN A 175 4.33 -4.30 -15.87
N GLY A 176 5.06 -3.38 -15.24
CA GLY A 176 4.70 -1.97 -15.14
C GLY A 176 5.07 -1.12 -16.36
N ASP A 177 5.77 -1.71 -17.37
CA ASP A 177 6.14 -1.02 -18.61
C ASP A 177 4.94 -0.88 -19.57
N ASN A 178 3.91 -1.73 -19.40
CA ASN A 178 2.68 -1.72 -20.18
C ASN A 178 1.87 -0.43 -20.00
N THR A 179 0.80 -0.28 -20.78
CA THR A 179 -0.16 0.82 -20.64
C THR A 179 -0.85 0.77 -19.24
N PRO A 180 -1.31 1.91 -18.71
CA PRO A 180 -1.99 1.94 -17.40
C PRO A 180 -3.19 0.99 -17.30
N ASP A 181 -3.90 0.76 -18.40
CA ASP A 181 -5.06 -0.15 -18.42
C ASP A 181 -4.62 -1.62 -18.43
N GLU A 182 -3.59 -1.98 -19.19
CA GLU A 182 -3.01 -3.33 -19.15
C GLU A 182 -2.44 -3.67 -17.76
N VAL A 183 -1.67 -2.77 -17.16
CA VAL A 183 -1.14 -2.95 -15.79
C VAL A 183 -2.27 -3.13 -14.78
N PHE A 184 -3.37 -2.37 -14.93
CA PHE A 184 -4.54 -2.54 -14.08
C PHE A 184 -5.21 -3.90 -14.30
N CYS A 185 -5.44 -4.32 -15.55
CA CYS A 185 -6.05 -5.62 -15.88
C CYS A 185 -5.22 -6.78 -15.33
N ASP A 186 -3.90 -6.74 -15.50
CA ASP A 186 -2.98 -7.77 -14.99
C ASP A 186 -3.02 -7.83 -13.46
N THR A 187 -3.04 -6.67 -12.80
CA THR A 187 -3.12 -6.59 -11.33
C THR A 187 -4.47 -7.09 -10.82
N LEU A 188 -5.57 -6.75 -11.50
CA LEU A 188 -6.90 -7.24 -11.16
C LEU A 188 -7.00 -8.76 -11.34
N ALA A 189 -6.45 -9.32 -12.41
CA ALA A 189 -6.40 -10.77 -12.63
C ALA A 189 -5.60 -11.47 -11.52
N ALA A 190 -4.46 -10.91 -11.11
CA ALA A 190 -3.68 -11.43 -9.99
C ALA A 190 -4.46 -11.33 -8.65
N TYR A 191 -5.20 -10.24 -8.42
CA TYR A 191 -6.06 -10.10 -7.24
C TYR A 191 -7.18 -11.14 -7.22
N VAL A 192 -7.86 -11.37 -8.34
CA VAL A 192 -8.91 -12.40 -8.44
C VAL A 192 -8.34 -13.79 -8.17
N LYS A 193 -7.14 -14.09 -8.69
CA LYS A 193 -6.45 -15.36 -8.41
C LYS A 193 -6.15 -15.51 -6.92
N PHE A 194 -5.66 -14.48 -6.27
CA PHE A 194 -5.41 -14.45 -4.82
C PHE A 194 -6.71 -14.70 -4.03
N CYS A 195 -7.81 -14.00 -4.35
CA CYS A 195 -9.10 -14.20 -3.67
C CYS A 195 -9.60 -15.65 -3.79
N LYS A 196 -9.49 -16.25 -4.98
CA LYS A 196 -9.88 -17.66 -5.20
C LYS A 196 -9.03 -18.65 -4.41
N ALA A 197 -7.73 -18.39 -4.24
CA ALA A 197 -6.84 -19.21 -3.42
C ALA A 197 -7.20 -19.09 -1.94
N SER A 198 -7.36 -17.87 -1.42
CA SER A 198 -7.73 -17.61 -0.03
C SER A 198 -9.09 -18.20 0.36
N ALA A 199 -10.07 -18.21 -0.57
CA ALA A 199 -11.37 -18.82 -0.34
C ALA A 199 -11.31 -20.35 -0.19
N LYS A 200 -10.34 -21.03 -0.83
CA LYS A 200 -10.12 -22.48 -0.70
C LYS A 200 -9.43 -22.85 0.62
N GLU A 201 -8.61 -21.96 1.17
CA GLU A 201 -7.87 -22.18 2.42
C GLU A 201 -8.70 -21.83 3.67
N ALA A 202 -9.82 -21.10 3.52
CA ALA A 202 -10.69 -20.77 4.64
C ALA A 202 -11.36 -22.05 5.17
N PRO A 203 -11.15 -22.44 6.46
CA PRO A 203 -11.81 -23.61 7.03
C PRO A 203 -13.32 -23.40 6.97
N ALA A 204 -14.06 -24.42 6.48
CA ALA A 204 -15.51 -24.42 6.48
C ALA A 204 -16.00 -24.13 7.90
N LYS A 205 -16.61 -22.96 8.12
CA LYS A 205 -17.23 -22.60 9.40
C LYS A 205 -18.22 -23.72 9.72
N LYS A 206 -17.92 -24.55 10.74
CA LYS A 206 -18.81 -25.56 11.27
C LYS A 206 -20.13 -24.87 11.60
N ALA A 207 -21.18 -25.21 10.83
CA ALA A 207 -22.53 -24.85 11.17
C ALA A 207 -22.85 -25.49 12.54
N THR A 208 -22.87 -24.69 13.59
CA THR A 208 -23.37 -25.10 14.91
C THR A 208 -24.86 -25.41 14.75
N LYS A 209 -25.17 -26.71 14.62
CA LYS A 209 -26.53 -27.23 14.78
C LYS A 209 -26.96 -26.86 16.20
N THR A 210 -27.82 -25.89 16.31
CA THR A 210 -28.65 -25.71 17.51
C THR A 210 -29.52 -26.92 17.66
N ALA A 211 -29.11 -27.80 18.56
CA ALA A 211 -29.94 -28.92 18.99
C ALA A 211 -31.20 -28.34 19.71
N LYS A 212 -32.34 -28.47 19.08
CA LYS A 212 -33.64 -28.31 19.72
C LYS A 212 -33.74 -29.35 20.85
N ALA A 213 -33.54 -28.91 22.09
CA ALA A 213 -33.99 -29.68 23.25
C ALA A 213 -35.51 -29.61 23.29
N LYS A 214 -36.16 -30.65 22.82
CA LYS A 214 -37.54 -30.96 23.21
C LYS A 214 -37.49 -31.50 24.62
N GLY A 215 -37.85 -30.71 25.60
CA GLY A 215 -38.21 -31.13 26.94
C GLY A 215 -39.61 -31.70 26.91
N LYS A 216 -39.73 -32.96 27.24
CA LYS A 216 -40.98 -33.60 27.65
C LYS A 216 -41.21 -33.35 29.14
N LYS A 217 -42.41 -33.09 29.44
CA LYS A 217 -43.24 -33.13 30.66
C LYS A 217 -43.51 -31.81 31.29
#